data_046dfb7dee3e0b7ef60aefda7d67ab3d
#
_entry.id   046dfb7dee3e0b7ef60aefda7d67ab3d
#
_cell.length_a   1.000
_cell.length_b   1.000
_cell.length_c   1.000
_cell.angle_alpha   90.00
_cell.angle_beta   90.00
_cell.angle_gamma   90.00
#
_symmetry.space_group_name_H-M   'P 1'
#
loop_
_entity.id
_entity.type
_entity.pdbx_description
1 polymer ?
#
loop_
_entity_poly.entity_id
_entity_poly.type
_entity_poly.pdbx_seq_one_letter_code
_entity_poly.pdbx_strand_id
1 'polypeptide(L)'
;MDSYYTATAKSNVIYDKLQSDIDTDICIIGGGFTGISSALHLANLGYKVVVLEANQPGYGASGRNGGHVGIGQRVDQFYLEKKFGWHKAKTLWDMSIEAVDTVKNLINEHSIECDLKHGDIHFAHKKSLCSDLQEEVEHLNKHYNFSGTYIERDCLQDYIGTDVFYGGVIENHSCHLHPLKYLQGLTLAAT
;
A
#
# COMPACT_ATOMS: atom_id res chain seq x y z
N MET A 1 6.97 22.21 -3.63
CA MET A 1 7.62 21.83 -2.37
C MET A 1 8.37 20.53 -2.63
N ASP A 2 9.68 20.56 -2.53
CA ASP A 2 10.52 19.40 -2.81
C ASP A 2 10.39 18.38 -1.67
N SER A 3 10.10 17.15 -2.00
CA SER A 3 10.07 16.01 -1.10
C SER A 3 11.15 15.01 -1.51
N TYR A 4 11.53 14.11 -0.60
CA TYR A 4 12.40 12.98 -0.95
C TYR A 4 11.92 12.28 -2.22
N TYR A 5 10.62 12.05 -2.35
CA TYR A 5 10.03 11.35 -3.48
C TYR A 5 10.12 12.13 -4.78
N THR A 6 9.93 13.46 -4.75
CA THR A 6 10.11 14.29 -5.96
C THR A 6 11.56 14.39 -6.38
N ALA A 7 12.50 14.37 -5.43
CA ALA A 7 13.93 14.42 -5.71
C ALA A 7 14.48 13.10 -6.29
N THR A 8 13.84 11.97 -5.96
CA THR A 8 14.30 10.61 -6.32
C THR A 8 13.49 9.94 -7.42
N ALA A 9 12.23 10.36 -7.65
CA ALA A 9 11.42 9.90 -8.76
C ALA A 9 11.77 10.72 -10.03
N LYS A 10 12.65 10.18 -10.84
CA LYS A 10 13.04 10.81 -12.12
C LYS A 10 11.95 10.54 -13.16
N SER A 11 10.92 11.37 -13.23
CA SER A 11 9.97 11.35 -14.33
C SER A 11 10.13 12.59 -15.19
N ASN A 12 10.24 12.38 -16.50
CA ASN A 12 10.27 13.45 -17.50
C ASN A 12 8.93 13.58 -18.22
N VAL A 13 7.89 12.91 -17.74
CA VAL A 13 6.57 12.96 -18.39
C VAL A 13 5.90 14.28 -18.04
N ILE A 14 5.57 15.04 -19.06
CA ILE A 14 4.81 16.30 -18.97
C ILE A 14 3.46 16.01 -19.59
N TYR A 15 2.41 16.32 -18.87
CA TYR A 15 1.03 16.23 -19.37
C TYR A 15 0.56 17.59 -19.85
N ASP A 16 -0.08 17.60 -21.01
CA ASP A 16 -0.60 18.84 -21.61
C ASP A 16 -1.76 19.39 -20.76
N LYS A 17 -1.84 20.72 -20.75
CA LYS A 17 -3.01 21.40 -20.17
C LYS A 17 -4.19 21.24 -21.09
N LEU A 18 -5.38 21.08 -20.51
CA LEU A 18 -6.62 21.12 -21.27
C LEU A 18 -6.75 22.48 -21.98
N GLN A 19 -6.84 22.46 -23.31
CA GLN A 19 -6.87 23.67 -24.15
C GLN A 19 -8.27 23.97 -24.72
N SER A 20 -9.15 22.96 -24.73
CA SER A 20 -10.47 23.05 -25.34
C SER A 20 -11.45 22.10 -24.68
N ASP A 21 -12.70 22.21 -24.98
CA ASP A 21 -13.73 21.25 -24.63
C ASP A 21 -13.40 19.88 -25.26
N ILE A 22 -13.63 18.83 -24.50
CA ILE A 22 -13.44 17.43 -24.93
C ILE A 22 -14.65 16.60 -24.55
N ASP A 23 -15.02 15.67 -25.43
CA ASP A 23 -16.04 14.67 -25.15
C ASP A 23 -15.40 13.38 -24.62
N THR A 24 -15.92 12.86 -23.53
CA THR A 24 -15.45 11.64 -22.87
C THR A 24 -16.60 10.93 -22.18
N ASP A 25 -16.50 9.61 -22.00
CA ASP A 25 -17.51 8.86 -21.25
C ASP A 25 -17.40 9.15 -19.75
N ILE A 26 -16.17 9.29 -19.24
CA ILE A 26 -15.90 9.48 -17.81
C ILE A 26 -14.81 10.53 -17.61
N CYS A 27 -15.12 11.53 -16.77
CA CYS A 27 -14.16 12.53 -16.31
C CYS A 27 -13.84 12.30 -14.83
N ILE A 28 -12.57 12.11 -14.51
CA ILE A 28 -12.06 11.89 -13.14
C ILE A 28 -11.32 13.15 -12.71
N ILE A 29 -11.64 13.66 -11.52
CA ILE A 29 -10.97 14.83 -10.94
C ILE A 29 -9.96 14.36 -9.90
N GLY A 30 -8.69 14.62 -10.16
CA GLY A 30 -7.55 14.32 -9.30
C GLY A 30 -6.72 13.13 -9.77
N GLY A 31 -5.40 13.33 -9.93
CA GLY A 31 -4.40 12.36 -10.36
C GLY A 31 -3.69 11.67 -9.20
N GLY A 32 -4.41 11.30 -8.12
CA GLY A 32 -3.91 10.45 -7.04
C GLY A 32 -4.14 8.96 -7.31
N PHE A 33 -3.79 8.09 -6.37
CA PHE A 33 -3.99 6.62 -6.51
C PHE A 33 -5.42 6.26 -6.93
N THR A 34 -6.43 6.82 -6.25
CA THR A 34 -7.83 6.53 -6.57
C THR A 34 -8.18 6.91 -8.00
N GLY A 35 -7.82 8.13 -8.41
CA GLY A 35 -8.16 8.62 -9.76
C GLY A 35 -7.45 7.87 -10.87
N ILE A 36 -6.14 7.64 -10.73
CA ILE A 36 -5.35 6.92 -11.73
C ILE A 36 -5.74 5.44 -11.79
N SER A 37 -5.94 4.78 -10.64
CA SER A 37 -6.40 3.38 -10.61
C SER A 37 -7.78 3.24 -11.24
N SER A 38 -8.71 4.16 -10.94
CA SER A 38 -10.03 4.17 -11.58
C SER A 38 -9.92 4.37 -13.10
N ALA A 39 -9.06 5.29 -13.55
CA ALA A 39 -8.86 5.52 -14.97
C ALA A 39 -8.35 4.28 -15.70
N LEU A 40 -7.33 3.63 -15.13
CA LEU A 40 -6.75 2.39 -15.68
C LEU A 40 -7.80 1.28 -15.81
N HIS A 41 -8.54 1.00 -14.74
CA HIS A 41 -9.55 -0.05 -14.76
C HIS A 41 -10.73 0.26 -15.71
N LEU A 42 -11.16 1.52 -15.77
CA LEU A 42 -12.24 1.91 -16.67
C LEU A 42 -11.81 1.91 -18.15
N ALA A 43 -10.57 2.33 -18.43
CA ALA A 43 -9.99 2.24 -19.77
C ALA A 43 -9.90 0.78 -20.24
N ASN A 44 -9.48 -0.14 -19.37
CA ASN A 44 -9.45 -1.58 -19.65
C ASN A 44 -10.85 -2.18 -19.93
N LEU A 45 -11.92 -1.54 -19.43
CA LEU A 45 -13.29 -1.89 -19.74
C LEU A 45 -13.81 -1.24 -21.04
N GLY A 46 -12.97 -0.46 -21.75
CA GLY A 46 -13.27 0.17 -23.04
C GLY A 46 -13.91 1.54 -22.96
N TYR A 47 -13.97 2.17 -21.78
CA TYR A 47 -14.45 3.53 -21.64
C TYR A 47 -13.39 4.56 -22.07
N LYS A 48 -13.82 5.64 -22.72
CA LYS A 48 -13.00 6.82 -22.95
C LYS A 48 -12.93 7.63 -21.65
N VAL A 49 -11.76 7.65 -21.02
CA VAL A 49 -11.56 8.28 -19.71
C VAL A 49 -10.62 9.47 -19.82
N VAL A 50 -10.93 10.52 -19.08
CA VAL A 50 -10.05 11.69 -18.92
C VAL A 50 -9.84 11.95 -17.44
N VAL A 51 -8.58 12.15 -17.02
CA VAL A 51 -8.21 12.56 -15.67
C VAL A 51 -7.77 14.03 -15.72
N LEU A 52 -8.41 14.86 -14.91
CA LEU A 52 -8.03 16.26 -14.72
C LEU A 52 -7.29 16.41 -13.37
N GLU A 53 -6.03 16.79 -13.43
CA GLU A 53 -5.18 17.05 -12.27
C GLU A 53 -4.72 18.50 -12.27
N ALA A 54 -4.82 19.17 -11.12
CA ALA A 54 -4.49 20.59 -11.01
C ALA A 54 -2.97 20.88 -11.07
N ASN A 55 -2.15 19.86 -10.73
CA ASN A 55 -0.69 19.96 -10.74
C ASN A 55 -0.07 18.86 -11.59
N GLN A 56 0.56 17.89 -10.95
CA GLN A 56 1.11 16.68 -11.57
C GLN A 56 0.54 15.47 -10.86
N PRO A 57 0.34 14.34 -11.54
CA PRO A 57 -0.06 13.11 -10.89
C PRO A 57 0.82 12.79 -9.68
N GLY A 58 0.19 12.55 -8.53
CA GLY A 58 0.91 12.30 -7.28
C GLY A 58 1.40 13.54 -6.53
N TYR A 59 1.03 14.73 -6.92
CA TYR A 59 1.38 15.96 -6.19
C TYR A 59 0.86 15.94 -4.73
N GLY A 60 -0.30 15.36 -4.50
CA GLY A 60 -0.92 15.23 -3.18
C GLY A 60 -0.35 14.08 -2.33
N ALA A 61 -1.17 13.55 -1.42
CA ALA A 61 -0.81 12.50 -0.45
C ALA A 61 -0.32 11.21 -1.11
N SER A 62 -0.80 10.87 -2.30
CA SER A 62 -0.41 9.65 -3.02
C SER A 62 1.07 9.61 -3.38
N GLY A 63 1.72 10.75 -3.62
CA GLY A 63 3.16 10.81 -3.86
C GLY A 63 4.01 11.17 -2.64
N ARG A 64 3.42 11.23 -1.43
CA ARG A 64 4.08 11.76 -0.21
C ARG A 64 3.77 10.96 1.04
N ASN A 65 3.43 9.69 0.90
CA ASN A 65 3.17 8.77 2.02
C ASN A 65 4.41 7.90 2.29
N GLY A 66 4.35 7.06 3.32
CA GLY A 66 5.47 6.20 3.70
C GLY A 66 5.74 5.01 2.76
N GLY A 67 4.92 4.81 1.73
CA GLY A 67 5.09 3.73 0.75
C GLY A 67 4.79 2.34 1.28
N HIS A 68 4.22 2.21 2.48
CA HIS A 68 3.79 0.93 3.03
C HIS A 68 2.56 0.40 2.30
N VAL A 69 2.60 -0.86 1.91
CA VAL A 69 1.51 -1.63 1.32
C VAL A 69 1.30 -2.84 2.24
N GLY A 70 0.53 -2.60 3.30
CA GLY A 70 0.36 -3.55 4.40
C GLY A 70 -1.00 -4.25 4.37
N ILE A 71 -1.03 -5.46 4.90
CA ILE A 71 -2.25 -6.21 5.17
C ILE A 71 -2.91 -5.74 6.47
N GLY A 72 -4.18 -6.10 6.65
CA GLY A 72 -4.97 -5.71 7.81
C GLY A 72 -5.62 -4.34 7.68
N GLN A 73 -6.24 -3.91 8.75
CA GLN A 73 -6.94 -2.63 8.84
C GLN A 73 -6.23 -1.71 9.84
N ARG A 74 -6.68 -0.46 9.96
CA ARG A 74 -6.10 0.52 10.89
C ARG A 74 -6.14 0.09 12.37
N VAL A 75 -7.08 -0.79 12.70
CA VAL A 75 -7.29 -1.34 14.05
C VAL A 75 -7.03 -2.84 14.00
N ASP A 76 -6.66 -3.42 15.15
CA ASP A 76 -6.39 -4.85 15.27
C ASP A 76 -7.62 -5.71 14.98
N GLN A 77 -7.37 -6.98 14.70
CA GLN A 77 -8.40 -7.90 14.26
C GLN A 77 -9.34 -8.30 15.42
N PHE A 78 -8.86 -8.34 16.66
CA PHE A 78 -9.71 -8.58 17.83
C PHE A 78 -10.76 -7.48 18.02
N TYR A 79 -10.36 -6.21 17.79
CA TYR A 79 -11.30 -5.09 17.81
C TYR A 79 -12.38 -5.24 16.72
N LEU A 80 -11.99 -5.62 15.51
CA LEU A 80 -12.93 -5.81 14.40
C LEU A 80 -13.90 -6.94 14.67
N GLU A 81 -13.43 -8.07 15.19
CA GLU A 81 -14.27 -9.21 15.59
C GLU A 81 -15.27 -8.83 16.67
N LYS A 82 -14.81 -8.12 17.70
CA LYS A 82 -15.68 -7.65 18.79
C LYS A 82 -16.74 -6.67 18.28
N LYS A 83 -16.37 -5.77 17.37
CA LYS A 83 -17.26 -4.69 16.91
C LYS A 83 -18.25 -5.13 15.83
N PHE A 84 -17.81 -5.94 14.90
CA PHE A 84 -18.58 -6.29 13.70
C PHE A 84 -18.94 -7.77 13.60
N GLY A 85 -18.39 -8.62 14.46
CA GLY A 85 -18.50 -10.08 14.43
C GLY A 85 -17.52 -10.71 13.45
N TRP A 86 -17.25 -12.00 13.67
CA TRP A 86 -16.26 -12.79 12.94
C TRP A 86 -16.37 -12.68 11.41
N HIS A 87 -17.55 -12.87 10.83
CA HIS A 87 -17.70 -12.88 9.38
C HIS A 87 -17.29 -11.57 8.71
N LYS A 88 -17.68 -10.43 9.30
CA LYS A 88 -17.31 -9.12 8.76
C LYS A 88 -15.84 -8.81 8.97
N ALA A 89 -15.29 -9.18 10.12
CA ALA A 89 -13.87 -9.02 10.41
C ALA A 89 -13.01 -9.84 9.42
N LYS A 90 -13.43 -11.09 9.13
CA LYS A 90 -12.75 -11.94 8.13
C LYS A 90 -12.87 -11.34 6.72
N THR A 91 -14.02 -10.83 6.33
CA THR A 91 -14.18 -10.16 5.03
C THR A 91 -13.25 -8.95 4.91
N LEU A 92 -13.14 -8.12 5.95
CA LEU A 92 -12.24 -6.96 5.94
C LEU A 92 -10.76 -7.38 5.84
N TRP A 93 -10.40 -8.48 6.49
CA TRP A 93 -9.05 -9.06 6.36
C TRP A 93 -8.78 -9.53 4.94
N ASP A 94 -9.67 -10.33 4.36
CA ASP A 94 -9.52 -10.87 3.01
C ASP A 94 -9.43 -9.74 1.96
N MET A 95 -10.24 -8.68 2.12
CA MET A 95 -10.12 -7.48 1.29
C MET A 95 -8.76 -6.80 1.40
N SER A 96 -8.13 -6.81 2.57
CA SER A 96 -6.78 -6.23 2.73
C SER A 96 -5.72 -7.05 2.02
N ILE A 97 -5.83 -8.38 2.05
CA ILE A 97 -4.95 -9.28 1.29
C ILE A 97 -5.11 -9.02 -0.22
N GLU A 98 -6.36 -9.01 -0.72
CA GLU A 98 -6.66 -8.73 -2.13
C GLU A 98 -6.13 -7.36 -2.57
N ALA A 99 -6.21 -6.35 -1.71
CA ALA A 99 -5.69 -5.03 -2.02
C ALA A 99 -4.17 -5.01 -2.19
N VAL A 100 -3.42 -5.71 -1.32
CA VAL A 100 -1.97 -5.87 -1.44
C VAL A 100 -1.61 -6.64 -2.72
N ASP A 101 -2.32 -7.73 -3.01
CA ASP A 101 -2.10 -8.53 -4.21
C ASP A 101 -2.43 -7.73 -5.48
N THR A 102 -3.47 -6.91 -5.47
CA THR A 102 -3.80 -6.01 -6.58
C THR A 102 -2.65 -5.04 -6.88
N VAL A 103 -2.06 -4.43 -5.86
CA VAL A 103 -0.89 -3.55 -6.04
C VAL A 103 0.28 -4.30 -6.67
N LYS A 104 0.61 -5.48 -6.14
CA LYS A 104 1.71 -6.31 -6.67
C LYS A 104 1.45 -6.77 -8.11
N ASN A 105 0.22 -7.17 -8.41
CA ASN A 105 -0.17 -7.60 -9.75
C ASN A 105 -0.05 -6.45 -10.76
N LEU A 106 -0.51 -5.24 -10.43
CA LEU A 106 -0.36 -4.07 -11.28
C LEU A 106 1.12 -3.70 -11.52
N ILE A 107 1.96 -3.81 -10.48
CA ILE A 107 3.42 -3.61 -10.61
C ILE A 107 4.01 -4.60 -11.62
N ASN A 108 3.67 -5.87 -11.51
CA ASN A 108 4.17 -6.92 -12.38
C ASN A 108 3.62 -6.79 -13.81
N GLU A 109 2.31 -6.61 -13.97
CA GLU A 109 1.62 -6.51 -15.26
C GLU A 109 2.16 -5.35 -16.09
N HIS A 110 2.37 -4.21 -15.46
CA HIS A 110 2.85 -3.00 -16.15
C HIS A 110 4.35 -2.75 -15.98
N SER A 111 5.09 -3.71 -15.41
CA SER A 111 6.55 -3.61 -15.19
C SER A 111 6.97 -2.30 -14.51
N ILE A 112 6.26 -1.92 -13.45
CA ILE A 112 6.46 -0.64 -12.76
C ILE A 112 7.71 -0.70 -11.87
N GLU A 113 8.72 0.06 -12.20
CA GLU A 113 9.94 0.21 -11.39
C GLU A 113 9.71 1.18 -10.23
N CYS A 114 9.28 0.68 -9.08
CA CYS A 114 8.93 1.47 -7.90
C CYS A 114 9.71 1.10 -6.63
N ASP A 115 10.88 0.50 -6.76
CA ASP A 115 11.74 0.07 -5.63
C ASP A 115 11.00 -0.88 -4.67
N LEU A 116 10.16 -1.78 -5.18
CA LEU A 116 9.38 -2.71 -4.38
C LEU A 116 10.28 -3.61 -3.53
N LYS A 117 9.99 -3.67 -2.23
CA LYS A 117 10.62 -4.57 -1.26
C LYS A 117 9.55 -5.33 -0.48
N HIS A 118 9.73 -6.64 -0.37
CA HIS A 118 8.80 -7.51 0.34
C HIS A 118 9.13 -7.61 1.83
N GLY A 119 8.11 -7.88 2.61
CA GLY A 119 8.18 -8.09 4.04
C GLY A 119 7.97 -6.83 4.86
N ASP A 120 7.48 -7.04 6.06
CA ASP A 120 7.32 -6.04 7.10
C ASP A 120 7.67 -6.63 8.46
N ILE A 121 8.18 -5.79 9.36
CA ILE A 121 8.45 -6.18 10.75
C ILE A 121 7.79 -5.16 11.66
N HIS A 122 6.88 -5.64 12.50
CA HIS A 122 6.28 -4.86 13.56
C HIS A 122 7.00 -5.09 14.88
N PHE A 123 7.61 -4.05 15.45
CA PHE A 123 8.43 -4.16 16.67
C PHE A 123 7.69 -3.74 17.93
N ALA A 124 7.86 -4.50 19.01
CA ALA A 124 7.43 -4.12 20.36
C ALA A 124 8.43 -3.13 20.99
N HIS A 125 8.05 -1.86 21.09
CA HIS A 125 8.84 -0.81 21.73
C HIS A 125 8.76 -0.82 23.26
N LYS A 126 7.95 -1.71 23.83
CA LYS A 126 7.82 -1.96 25.28
C LYS A 126 7.67 -3.45 25.53
N LYS A 127 8.26 -3.95 26.62
CA LYS A 127 8.17 -5.36 27.01
C LYS A 127 6.72 -5.82 27.21
N SER A 128 5.86 -4.95 27.73
CA SER A 128 4.44 -5.26 27.94
C SER A 128 3.64 -5.52 26.67
N LEU A 129 4.16 -5.16 25.48
CA LEU A 129 3.50 -5.40 24.21
C LEU A 129 3.87 -6.74 23.58
N CYS A 130 4.87 -7.45 24.14
CA CYS A 130 5.33 -8.70 23.54
C CYS A 130 4.26 -9.79 23.61
N SER A 131 3.56 -9.92 24.75
CA SER A 131 2.48 -10.90 24.91
C SER A 131 1.33 -10.64 23.95
N ASP A 132 0.96 -9.38 23.78
CA ASP A 132 -0.15 -8.99 22.89
C ASP A 132 0.20 -9.29 21.43
N LEU A 133 1.46 -9.02 21.02
CA LEU A 133 1.94 -9.37 19.67
C LEU A 133 2.01 -10.90 19.45
N GLN A 134 2.41 -11.67 20.45
CA GLN A 134 2.41 -13.14 20.36
C GLN A 134 0.99 -13.68 20.21
N GLU A 135 0.07 -13.23 21.06
CA GLU A 135 -1.34 -13.61 20.97
C GLU A 135 -1.95 -13.24 19.61
N GLU A 136 -1.67 -12.03 19.13
CA GLU A 136 -2.17 -11.58 17.84
C GLU A 136 -1.66 -12.43 16.67
N VAL A 137 -0.35 -12.68 16.59
CA VAL A 137 0.23 -13.49 15.50
C VAL A 137 -0.26 -14.94 15.53
N GLU A 138 -0.40 -15.53 16.73
CA GLU A 138 -0.97 -16.88 16.87
C GLU A 138 -2.42 -16.93 16.41
N HIS A 139 -3.22 -15.95 16.81
CA HIS A 139 -4.62 -15.83 16.40
C HIS A 139 -4.75 -15.66 14.87
N LEU A 140 -3.98 -14.76 14.28
CA LEU A 140 -3.97 -14.50 12.86
C LEU A 140 -3.50 -15.73 12.05
N ASN A 141 -2.44 -16.38 12.47
CA ASN A 141 -1.97 -17.61 11.83
C ASN A 141 -3.03 -18.72 11.85
N LYS A 142 -3.71 -18.87 12.97
CA LYS A 142 -4.70 -19.92 13.17
C LYS A 142 -6.00 -19.68 12.39
N HIS A 143 -6.44 -18.44 12.30
CA HIS A 143 -7.80 -18.11 11.86
C HIS A 143 -7.88 -17.32 10.54
N TYR A 144 -6.79 -16.65 10.16
CA TYR A 144 -6.79 -15.71 9.03
C TYR A 144 -5.84 -16.10 7.90
N ASN A 145 -5.28 -17.30 7.96
CA ASN A 145 -4.27 -17.76 6.99
C ASN A 145 -3.08 -16.79 6.88
N PHE A 146 -2.75 -16.16 8.00
CA PHE A 146 -1.57 -15.31 8.11
C PHE A 146 -0.33 -16.20 8.29
N SER A 147 0.83 -15.75 7.88
CA SER A 147 2.10 -16.48 8.01
C SER A 147 3.17 -15.64 8.72
N GLY A 148 2.75 -14.98 9.79
CA GLY A 148 3.63 -14.18 10.62
C GLY A 148 4.44 -15.06 11.59
N THR A 149 5.67 -14.64 11.88
CA THR A 149 6.54 -15.28 12.85
C THR A 149 6.93 -14.29 13.93
N TYR A 150 6.70 -14.65 15.19
CA TYR A 150 7.18 -13.84 16.30
C TYR A 150 8.70 -13.99 16.44
N ILE A 151 9.40 -12.88 16.66
CA ILE A 151 10.84 -12.81 16.83
C ILE A 151 11.13 -12.43 18.27
N GLU A 152 11.84 -13.31 18.98
CA GLU A 152 12.32 -13.06 20.33
C GLU A 152 13.38 -11.94 20.35
N ARG A 153 13.50 -11.28 21.49
CA ARG A 153 14.42 -10.14 21.65
C ARG A 153 15.85 -10.47 21.23
N ASP A 154 16.34 -11.62 21.59
CA ASP A 154 17.72 -12.03 21.34
C ASP A 154 18.02 -12.28 19.86
N CYS A 155 16.99 -12.50 19.06
CA CYS A 155 17.07 -12.68 17.60
C CYS A 155 16.84 -11.39 16.80
N LEU A 156 16.45 -10.28 17.45
CA LEU A 156 16.16 -9.03 16.74
C LEU A 156 17.38 -8.42 16.04
N GLN A 157 18.57 -8.69 16.53
CA GLN A 157 19.82 -8.17 15.97
C GLN A 157 20.08 -8.67 14.54
N ASP A 158 19.47 -9.79 14.15
CA ASP A 158 19.55 -10.30 12.77
C ASP A 158 18.74 -9.45 11.78
N TYR A 159 17.83 -8.62 12.28
CA TYR A 159 16.89 -7.81 11.49
C TYR A 159 17.12 -6.31 11.64
N ILE A 160 17.58 -5.86 12.80
CA ILE A 160 17.75 -4.42 13.06
C ILE A 160 18.95 -4.16 13.96
N GLY A 161 19.76 -3.15 13.62
CA GLY A 161 21.00 -2.80 14.31
C GLY A 161 20.79 -1.98 15.59
N THR A 162 19.80 -2.34 16.44
CA THR A 162 19.53 -1.67 17.72
C THR A 162 18.94 -2.64 18.73
N ASP A 163 19.08 -2.34 20.01
CA ASP A 163 18.59 -3.13 21.15
C ASP A 163 17.38 -2.51 21.87
N VAL A 164 16.80 -1.45 21.30
CA VAL A 164 15.69 -0.71 21.95
C VAL A 164 14.36 -1.46 21.92
N PHE A 165 14.21 -2.49 21.08
CA PHE A 165 12.98 -3.26 20.96
C PHE A 165 13.01 -4.53 21.81
N TYR A 166 11.84 -5.05 22.18
CA TYR A 166 11.66 -6.18 23.10
C TYR A 166 11.19 -7.47 22.42
N GLY A 167 10.79 -7.40 21.18
CA GLY A 167 10.31 -8.47 20.32
C GLY A 167 9.75 -7.90 19.04
N GLY A 168 9.33 -8.74 18.12
CA GLY A 168 8.70 -8.31 16.87
C GLY A 168 7.95 -9.43 16.17
N VAL A 169 7.19 -9.07 15.17
CA VAL A 169 6.53 -10.00 14.24
C VAL A 169 6.99 -9.70 12.84
N ILE A 170 7.54 -10.67 12.15
CA ILE A 170 7.88 -10.60 10.73
C ILE A 170 6.82 -11.30 9.90
N GLU A 171 6.46 -10.70 8.76
CA GLU A 171 5.63 -11.32 7.73
C GLU A 171 6.11 -10.89 6.34
N ASN A 172 5.81 -11.69 5.31
CA ASN A 172 6.35 -11.48 3.97
C ASN A 172 5.28 -11.12 2.93
N HIS A 173 4.03 -11.00 3.33
CA HIS A 173 2.95 -10.64 2.40
C HIS A 173 2.89 -9.14 2.15
N SER A 174 3.05 -8.32 3.17
CA SER A 174 3.20 -6.87 3.03
C SER A 174 4.46 -6.50 2.25
N CYS A 175 4.53 -5.27 1.83
CA CYS A 175 5.68 -4.73 1.13
C CYS A 175 5.77 -3.21 1.33
N HIS A 176 6.88 -2.63 0.90
CA HIS A 176 6.98 -1.19 0.74
C HIS A 176 7.55 -0.83 -0.63
N LEU A 177 7.25 0.37 -1.08
CA LEU A 177 7.63 0.86 -2.38
C LEU A 177 7.83 2.38 -2.37
N HIS A 178 8.37 2.91 -3.45
CA HIS A 178 8.45 4.33 -3.69
C HIS A 178 7.11 4.85 -4.25
N PRO A 179 6.27 5.53 -3.44
CA PRO A 179 4.87 5.78 -3.79
C PRO A 179 4.70 6.65 -5.05
N LEU A 180 5.59 7.63 -5.26
CA LEU A 180 5.50 8.48 -6.44
C LEU A 180 5.92 7.72 -7.72
N LYS A 181 6.95 6.88 -7.67
CA LYS A 181 7.32 6.02 -8.82
C LYS A 181 6.19 5.06 -9.17
N TYR A 182 5.57 4.44 -8.17
CA TYR A 182 4.42 3.56 -8.38
C TYR A 182 3.27 4.29 -9.07
N LEU A 183 2.90 5.47 -8.57
CA LEU A 183 1.83 6.26 -9.20
C LEU A 183 2.17 6.71 -10.62
N GLN A 184 3.41 7.11 -10.87
CA GLN A 184 3.87 7.48 -12.21
C GLN A 184 3.79 6.29 -13.18
N GLY A 185 4.17 5.09 -12.71
CA GLY A 185 4.03 3.87 -13.50
C GLY A 185 2.57 3.54 -13.80
N LEU A 186 1.67 3.64 -12.81
CA LEU A 186 0.24 3.48 -13.04
C LEU A 186 -0.32 4.52 -14.02
N THR A 187 0.15 5.77 -13.93
CA THR A 187 -0.30 6.82 -14.86
C THR A 187 0.12 6.51 -16.29
N LEU A 188 1.35 6.04 -16.49
CA LEU A 188 1.82 5.59 -17.82
C LEU A 188 1.03 4.39 -18.35
N ALA A 189 0.63 3.48 -17.47
CA ALA A 189 -0.18 2.33 -17.86
C ALA A 189 -1.62 2.72 -18.26
N ALA A 190 -2.11 3.86 -17.76
CA ALA A 190 -3.46 4.38 -18.05
C ALA A 190 -3.52 5.32 -19.27
N THR A 191 -2.38 5.61 -19.92
CA THR A 191 -2.29 6.46 -21.13
C THR A 191 -2.07 5.65 -22.37
#